data_18189d927bb0f686e3aca4d882929502
#
_entry.id   18189d927bb0f686e3aca4d882929502
#
_cell.length_a   1.000
_cell.length_b   1.000
_cell.length_c   1.000
_cell.angle_alpha   90.00
_cell.angle_beta   90.00
_cell.angle_gamma   90.00
#
_symmetry.space_group_name_H-M   'P 1'
#
loop_
_entity.id
_entity.type
_entity.pdbx_description
1 polymer ?
#
loop_
_entity_poly.entity_id
_entity_poly.type
_entity_poly.pdbx_seq_one_letter_code
_entity_poly.pdbx_strand_id
1 'polypeptide(L)'
;MTDVLLAHSFFLKNDPKQIEKMRPYPPLGTLYAASWLRAAGYEVALFDAMLAEGEEELAAALERHRPRFVAFYEDSFNFLNKMCLEHARAAACRMSRMAREAGATVLVAGSDFSDQPRPYFEAGVQFGLIGEADPHGPA
;
A
#
# COMPACT_ATOMS: atom_id res chain seq x y z
N MET A 1 5.04 1.67 19.69
CA MET A 1 4.90 2.50 18.48
C MET A 1 5.58 1.82 17.31
N THR A 2 4.87 1.69 16.22
CA THR A 2 5.39 1.06 15.01
C THR A 2 6.14 2.10 14.18
N ASP A 3 7.30 1.73 13.63
CA ASP A 3 8.03 2.64 12.75
C ASP A 3 7.34 2.78 11.40
N VAL A 4 7.04 1.65 10.76
CA VAL A 4 6.45 1.64 9.41
C VAL A 4 5.26 0.70 9.35
N LEU A 5 4.14 1.20 8.87
CA LEU A 5 3.01 0.37 8.48
C LEU A 5 3.07 0.22 6.96
N LEU A 6 3.31 -0.99 6.50
CA LEU A 6 3.29 -1.31 5.08
C LEU A 6 1.89 -1.73 4.66
N ALA A 7 1.42 -1.18 3.56
CA ALA A 7 0.07 -1.42 3.07
C ALA A 7 0.05 -1.51 1.55
N HIS A 8 -1.06 -1.93 1.03
CA HIS A 8 -1.38 -1.85 -0.38
C HIS A 8 -2.88 -1.57 -0.52
N SER A 9 -3.32 -1.26 -1.72
CA SER A 9 -4.69 -0.80 -1.94
C SER A 9 -5.56 -1.76 -2.74
N PHE A 10 -5.09 -2.97 -2.98
CA PHE A 10 -5.87 -3.96 -3.72
C PHE A 10 -6.81 -4.71 -2.79
N PHE A 11 -8.09 -4.33 -2.81
CA PHE A 11 -9.13 -5.03 -2.06
C PHE A 11 -9.73 -6.11 -2.95
N LEU A 12 -9.78 -7.35 -2.45
CA LEU A 12 -10.29 -8.48 -3.21
C LEU A 12 -11.68 -8.23 -3.78
N LYS A 13 -12.54 -7.59 -3.01
CA LYS A 13 -13.91 -7.29 -3.42
C LYS A 13 -14.02 -6.37 -4.64
N ASN A 14 -12.92 -5.67 -5.00
CA ASN A 14 -12.91 -4.80 -6.17
C ASN A 14 -12.54 -5.54 -7.45
N ASP A 15 -12.22 -6.82 -7.36
CA ASP A 15 -11.89 -7.65 -8.52
C ASP A 15 -12.94 -8.78 -8.67
N PRO A 16 -13.89 -8.65 -9.61
CA PRO A 16 -14.93 -9.66 -9.78
C PRO A 16 -14.42 -11.07 -10.05
N LYS A 17 -13.30 -11.18 -10.77
CA LYS A 17 -12.72 -12.49 -11.07
C LYS A 17 -12.15 -13.16 -9.82
N GLN A 18 -11.52 -12.39 -8.96
CA GLN A 18 -10.96 -12.93 -7.73
C GLN A 18 -12.03 -13.21 -6.69
N ILE A 19 -13.07 -12.38 -6.64
CA ILE A 19 -14.23 -12.64 -5.78
C ILE A 19 -14.86 -13.99 -6.17
N GLU A 20 -15.06 -14.21 -7.46
CA GLU A 20 -15.62 -15.46 -7.96
C GLU A 20 -14.78 -16.66 -7.56
N LYS A 21 -13.47 -16.53 -7.63
CA LYS A 21 -12.55 -17.60 -7.24
C LYS A 21 -12.39 -17.74 -5.73
N MET A 22 -12.75 -16.72 -4.98
CA MET A 22 -12.57 -16.68 -3.52
C MET A 22 -11.13 -16.98 -3.10
N ARG A 23 -10.17 -16.49 -3.86
CA ARG A 23 -8.75 -16.80 -3.66
C ARG A 23 -7.91 -15.54 -3.45
N PRO A 24 -7.77 -15.07 -2.21
CA PRO A 24 -6.77 -14.04 -1.95
C PRO A 24 -5.37 -14.62 -2.19
N TYR A 25 -4.45 -13.77 -2.62
CA TYR A 25 -3.07 -14.15 -2.80
C TYR A 25 -2.17 -13.21 -1.98
N PRO A 26 -1.01 -13.69 -1.52
CA PRO A 26 -0.16 -12.87 -0.67
C PRO A 26 0.43 -11.69 -1.44
N PRO A 27 0.52 -10.52 -0.80
CA PRO A 27 1.16 -9.35 -1.42
C PRO A 27 2.68 -9.49 -1.33
N LEU A 28 3.28 -10.27 -2.22
CA LEU A 28 4.68 -10.65 -2.13
C LEU A 28 5.63 -9.46 -2.06
N GLY A 29 5.40 -8.43 -2.90
CA GLY A 29 6.24 -7.24 -2.87
C GLY A 29 6.20 -6.53 -1.52
N THR A 30 5.00 -6.39 -0.97
CA THR A 30 4.81 -5.77 0.34
C THR A 30 5.50 -6.58 1.44
N LEU A 31 5.34 -7.91 1.39
CA LEU A 31 5.98 -8.79 2.37
C LEU A 31 7.50 -8.74 2.27
N TYR A 32 8.03 -8.65 1.05
CA TYR A 32 9.46 -8.54 0.82
C TYR A 32 10.01 -7.26 1.43
N ALA A 33 9.33 -6.14 1.17
CA ALA A 33 9.70 -4.85 1.76
C ALA A 33 9.66 -4.89 3.29
N ALA A 34 8.64 -5.53 3.86
CA ALA A 34 8.53 -5.68 5.30
C ALA A 34 9.71 -6.47 5.87
N SER A 35 10.10 -7.54 5.20
CA SER A 35 11.24 -8.37 5.62
C SER A 35 12.54 -7.57 5.65
N TRP A 36 12.77 -6.77 4.61
CA TRP A 36 13.95 -5.92 4.53
C TRP A 36 14.00 -4.89 5.66
N LEU A 37 12.88 -4.22 5.92
CA LEU A 37 12.82 -3.19 6.96
C LEU A 37 13.02 -3.81 8.34
N ARG A 38 12.44 -4.98 8.59
CA ARG A 38 12.64 -5.68 9.87
C ARG A 38 14.09 -6.09 10.05
N ALA A 39 14.73 -6.59 8.99
CA ALA A 39 16.14 -6.95 9.03
C ALA A 39 17.03 -5.74 9.33
N ALA A 40 16.61 -4.55 8.91
CA ALA A 40 17.32 -3.30 9.17
C ALA A 40 17.04 -2.73 10.57
N GLY A 41 16.20 -3.37 11.36
CA GLY A 41 15.93 -2.97 12.74
C GLY A 41 14.68 -2.14 12.96
N TYR A 42 13.87 -1.92 11.94
CA TYR A 42 12.62 -1.18 12.08
C TYR A 42 11.49 -2.06 12.60
N GLU A 43 10.61 -1.47 13.38
CA GLU A 43 9.40 -2.14 13.81
C GLU A 43 8.33 -1.95 12.75
N VAL A 44 7.90 -3.07 12.14
CA VAL A 44 7.03 -3.06 10.96
C VAL A 44 5.72 -3.77 11.24
N ALA A 45 4.63 -3.14 10.83
CA ALA A 45 3.31 -3.76 10.80
C ALA A 45 2.83 -3.83 9.36
N LEU A 46 1.82 -4.65 9.10
CA LEU A 46 1.29 -4.88 7.76
C LEU A 46 -0.21 -4.68 7.75
N PHE A 47 -0.71 -3.97 6.75
CA PHE A 47 -2.13 -3.91 6.43
C PHE A 47 -2.34 -4.57 5.08
N ASP A 48 -2.95 -5.76 5.08
CA ASP A 48 -3.22 -6.51 3.86
C ASP A 48 -4.65 -6.23 3.39
N ALA A 49 -4.79 -5.34 2.42
CA ALA A 49 -6.09 -4.95 1.88
C ALA A 49 -6.81 -6.14 1.22
N MET A 50 -6.08 -7.14 0.76
CA MET A 50 -6.67 -8.34 0.16
C MET A 50 -7.61 -9.06 1.14
N LEU A 51 -7.30 -9.00 2.43
CA LEU A 51 -8.07 -9.66 3.49
C LEU A 51 -9.07 -8.72 4.16
N ALA A 52 -9.06 -7.44 3.82
CA ALA A 52 -9.92 -6.44 4.45
C ALA A 52 -11.22 -6.25 3.71
N GLU A 53 -12.26 -5.85 4.42
CA GLU A 53 -13.55 -5.52 3.83
C GLU A 53 -13.55 -4.16 3.13
N GLY A 54 -12.76 -3.23 3.63
CA GLY A 54 -12.66 -1.90 3.04
C GLY A 54 -11.59 -1.04 3.70
N GLU A 55 -11.46 0.18 3.22
CA GLU A 55 -10.44 1.12 3.69
C GLU A 55 -10.63 1.51 5.15
N GLU A 56 -11.85 1.44 5.64
CA GLU A 56 -12.16 1.80 7.03
C GLU A 56 -11.42 0.94 8.04
N GLU A 57 -10.99 -0.26 7.65
CA GLU A 57 -10.18 -1.10 8.54
C GLU A 57 -8.78 -0.55 8.73
N LEU A 58 -8.33 0.30 7.81
CA LEU A 58 -7.05 0.98 7.99
C LEU A 58 -7.09 1.94 9.18
N ALA A 59 -8.22 2.57 9.44
CA ALA A 59 -8.35 3.46 10.59
C ALA A 59 -8.04 2.73 11.90
N ALA A 60 -8.54 1.51 12.05
CA ALA A 60 -8.24 0.70 13.23
C ALA A 60 -6.77 0.32 13.31
N ALA A 61 -6.15 0.01 12.17
CA ALA A 61 -4.73 -0.31 12.12
C ALA A 61 -3.86 0.90 12.49
N LEU A 62 -4.22 2.07 12.00
CA LEU A 62 -3.53 3.32 12.32
C LEU A 62 -3.61 3.62 13.82
N GLU A 63 -4.77 3.44 14.41
CA GLU A 63 -4.97 3.66 15.84
C GLU A 63 -4.17 2.65 16.67
N ARG A 64 -4.19 1.38 16.27
CA ARG A 64 -3.48 0.32 16.98
C ARG A 64 -1.96 0.49 16.94
N HIS A 65 -1.42 0.77 15.76
CA HIS A 65 0.02 0.76 15.54
C HIS A 65 0.67 2.13 15.70
N ARG A 66 -0.06 3.19 15.47
CA ARG A 66 0.43 4.58 15.51
C ARG A 66 1.76 4.73 14.76
N PRO A 67 1.79 4.37 13.47
CA PRO A 67 3.05 4.34 12.73
C PRO A 67 3.57 5.75 12.47
N ARG A 68 4.90 5.88 12.41
CA ARG A 68 5.54 7.12 12.00
C ARG A 68 5.43 7.29 10.48
N PHE A 69 5.54 6.17 9.75
CA PHE A 69 5.46 6.14 8.30
C PHE A 69 4.41 5.13 7.86
N VAL A 70 3.66 5.48 6.83
CA VAL A 70 2.80 4.53 6.12
C VAL A 70 3.30 4.46 4.69
N ALA A 71 3.69 3.28 4.26
CA ALA A 71 4.23 3.06 2.93
C ALA A 71 3.30 2.14 2.15
N PHE A 72 2.80 2.63 1.02
CA PHE A 72 1.98 1.84 0.11
C PHE A 72 2.86 1.24 -0.98
N TYR A 73 2.95 -0.07 -0.99
CA TYR A 73 3.70 -0.80 -2.01
C TYR A 73 2.71 -1.41 -3.00
N GLU A 74 2.59 -0.78 -4.16
CA GLU A 74 1.55 -1.06 -5.14
C GLU A 74 2.03 -1.88 -6.34
N ASP A 75 3.23 -2.41 -6.28
CA ASP A 75 3.89 -3.01 -7.42
C ASP A 75 3.39 -4.40 -7.80
N SER A 76 2.62 -5.03 -6.93
CA SER A 76 2.18 -6.42 -7.11
C SER A 76 0.98 -6.57 -8.05
N PHE A 77 0.44 -5.48 -8.57
CA PHE A 77 -0.86 -5.49 -9.23
C PHE A 77 -0.84 -4.98 -10.66
N ASN A 78 0.30 -5.09 -11.34
CA ASN A 78 0.46 -4.62 -12.70
C ASN A 78 -0.33 -5.44 -13.74
N PHE A 79 -0.86 -6.59 -13.35
CA PHE A 79 -1.69 -7.43 -14.21
C PHE A 79 -3.18 -7.09 -14.14
N LEU A 80 -3.56 -6.12 -13.32
CA LEU A 80 -4.96 -5.72 -13.18
C LEU A 80 -5.46 -5.02 -14.44
N ASN A 81 -6.76 -5.16 -14.71
CA ASN A 81 -7.38 -4.38 -15.77
C ASN A 81 -7.46 -2.91 -15.37
N LYS A 82 -7.78 -2.04 -16.35
CA LYS A 82 -7.80 -0.60 -16.12
C LYS A 82 -8.75 -0.18 -15.00
N MET A 83 -9.93 -0.80 -14.94
CA MET A 83 -10.91 -0.47 -13.90
C MET A 83 -10.40 -0.81 -12.51
N CYS A 84 -9.78 -1.98 -12.35
CA CYS A 84 -9.22 -2.37 -11.06
C CYS A 84 -8.06 -1.48 -10.65
N LEU A 85 -7.24 -1.03 -11.60
CA LEU A 85 -6.17 -0.07 -11.33
C LEU A 85 -6.73 1.27 -10.85
N GLU A 86 -7.80 1.75 -11.48
CA GLU A 86 -8.45 2.99 -11.07
C GLU A 86 -9.03 2.88 -9.66
N HIS A 87 -9.66 1.75 -9.34
CA HIS A 87 -10.20 1.51 -8.00
C HIS A 87 -9.07 1.43 -6.97
N ALA A 88 -7.98 0.76 -7.29
CA ALA A 88 -6.83 0.65 -6.40
C ALA A 88 -6.19 2.02 -6.16
N ARG A 89 -6.02 2.83 -7.21
CA ARG A 89 -5.49 4.18 -7.08
C ARG A 89 -6.39 5.05 -6.19
N ALA A 90 -7.69 5.01 -6.42
CA ALA A 90 -8.64 5.78 -5.62
C ALA A 90 -8.58 5.35 -4.15
N ALA A 91 -8.50 4.05 -3.89
CA ALA A 91 -8.36 3.53 -2.53
C ALA A 91 -7.04 3.98 -1.90
N ALA A 92 -5.94 3.90 -2.64
CA ALA A 92 -4.63 4.35 -2.15
C ALA A 92 -4.67 5.84 -1.79
N CYS A 93 -5.33 6.65 -2.60
CA CYS A 93 -5.46 8.08 -2.32
C CYS A 93 -6.30 8.34 -1.07
N ARG A 94 -7.42 7.65 -0.90
CA ARG A 94 -8.24 7.79 0.31
C ARG A 94 -7.48 7.35 1.55
N MET A 95 -6.79 6.22 1.46
CA MET A 95 -6.00 5.69 2.57
C MET A 95 -4.81 6.59 2.92
N SER A 96 -4.22 7.22 1.90
CA SER A 96 -3.15 8.20 2.12
C SER A 96 -3.65 9.40 2.92
N ARG A 97 -4.84 9.90 2.60
CA ARG A 97 -5.46 10.99 3.39
C ARG A 97 -5.68 10.57 4.84
N MET A 98 -6.19 9.35 5.04
CA MET A 98 -6.40 8.81 6.39
C MET A 98 -5.10 8.76 7.18
N ALA A 99 -4.03 8.26 6.55
CA ALA A 99 -2.73 8.16 7.21
C ALA A 99 -2.16 9.54 7.55
N ARG A 100 -2.30 10.50 6.64
CA ARG A 100 -1.88 11.88 6.88
C ARG A 100 -2.65 12.52 8.04
N GLU A 101 -3.94 12.33 8.07
CA GLU A 101 -4.78 12.82 9.16
C GLU A 101 -4.41 12.20 10.50
N ALA A 102 -3.93 10.96 10.48
CA ALA A 102 -3.43 10.29 11.68
C ALA A 102 -2.03 10.75 12.10
N GLY A 103 -1.40 11.63 11.34
CA GLY A 103 -0.09 12.19 11.67
C GLY A 103 1.09 11.45 11.08
N ALA A 104 0.88 10.45 10.24
CA ALA A 104 1.96 9.69 9.62
C ALA A 104 2.51 10.40 8.38
N THR A 105 3.77 10.13 8.09
CA THR A 105 4.37 10.48 6.80
C THR A 105 4.04 9.37 5.81
N VAL A 106 3.57 9.72 4.63
CA VAL A 106 3.07 8.75 3.65
C VAL A 106 4.01 8.65 2.46
N LEU A 107 4.37 7.40 2.13
CA LEU A 107 5.20 7.08 0.97
C LEU A 107 4.42 6.12 0.07
N VAL A 108 4.72 6.16 -1.21
CA VAL A 108 4.15 5.21 -2.17
C VAL A 108 5.22 4.73 -3.14
N ALA A 109 5.14 3.48 -3.52
CA ALA A 109 5.98 2.88 -4.55
C ALA A 109 5.11 2.01 -5.44
N GLY A 110 5.42 1.94 -6.72
CA GLY A 110 4.69 1.10 -7.66
C GLY A 110 4.59 1.73 -9.03
N SER A 111 4.23 0.90 -10.00
CA SER A 111 4.18 1.33 -11.40
C SER A 111 3.08 2.38 -11.65
N ASP A 112 1.94 2.25 -10.98
CA ASP A 112 0.87 3.23 -11.17
C ASP A 112 1.28 4.62 -10.67
N PHE A 113 1.99 4.68 -9.55
CA PHE A 113 2.53 5.95 -9.07
C PHE A 113 3.52 6.54 -10.07
N SER A 114 4.39 5.71 -10.63
CA SER A 114 5.38 6.18 -11.61
C SER A 114 4.71 6.77 -12.85
N ASP A 115 3.59 6.19 -13.29
CA ASP A 115 2.86 6.66 -14.46
C ASP A 115 1.93 7.83 -14.14
N GLN A 116 1.33 7.86 -12.96
CA GLN A 116 0.29 8.82 -12.57
C GLN A 116 0.58 9.40 -11.17
N PRO A 117 1.67 10.16 -11.01
CA PRO A 117 2.07 10.61 -9.66
C PRO A 117 1.17 11.69 -9.07
N ARG A 118 0.54 12.52 -9.90
CA ARG A 118 -0.21 13.69 -9.42
C ARG A 118 -1.33 13.34 -8.43
N PRO A 119 -2.23 12.37 -8.73
CA PRO A 119 -3.30 12.05 -7.78
C PRO A 119 -2.79 11.67 -6.39
N TYR A 120 -1.65 10.98 -6.34
CA TYR A 120 -1.06 10.57 -5.07
C TYR A 120 -0.57 11.76 -4.26
N PHE A 121 0.14 12.70 -4.91
CA PHE A 121 0.60 13.91 -4.22
C PHE A 121 -0.56 14.78 -3.77
N GLU A 122 -1.61 14.90 -4.57
CA GLU A 122 -2.81 15.63 -4.18
C GLU A 122 -3.52 15.00 -2.99
N ALA A 123 -3.37 13.68 -2.81
CA ALA A 123 -3.93 12.95 -1.67
C ALA A 123 -3.10 13.05 -0.40
N GLY A 124 -1.95 13.71 -0.44
CA GLY A 124 -1.10 13.90 0.73
C GLY A 124 0.11 12.98 0.82
N VAL A 125 0.38 12.18 -0.20
CA VAL A 125 1.63 11.42 -0.29
C VAL A 125 2.78 12.40 -0.33
N GLN A 126 3.78 12.20 0.52
CA GLN A 126 4.90 13.13 0.64
C GLN A 126 6.13 12.66 -0.15
N PHE A 127 6.30 11.35 -0.27
CA PHE A 127 7.43 10.76 -0.98
C PHE A 127 6.96 9.65 -1.87
N GLY A 128 7.50 9.60 -3.08
CA GLY A 128 7.24 8.52 -4.01
C GLY A 128 8.54 7.88 -4.45
N LEU A 129 8.52 6.56 -4.59
CA LEU A 129 9.66 5.81 -5.07
C LEU A 129 9.36 5.36 -6.50
N ILE A 130 10.25 5.70 -7.40
CA ILE A 130 10.15 5.30 -8.81
C ILE A 130 11.04 4.08 -9.01
N GLY A 131 10.49 3.05 -9.67
CA GLY A 131 11.17 1.77 -9.83
C GLY A 131 10.91 0.85 -8.65
N GLU A 132 11.79 -0.12 -8.45
CA GLU A 132 11.63 -1.09 -7.38
C GLU A 132 12.17 -0.56 -6.05
N ALA A 133 11.43 -0.82 -4.98
CA ALA A 133 11.84 -0.42 -3.63
C ALA A 133 12.77 -1.47 -3.00
N ASP A 134 13.24 -2.43 -3.77
CA ASP A 134 14.12 -3.50 -3.33
C ASP A 134 15.58 -3.04 -3.51
N PRO A 135 16.42 -3.10 -2.45
CA PRO A 135 17.83 -2.72 -2.59
C PRO A 135 18.62 -3.59 -3.56
N HIS A 136 18.11 -4.76 -3.95
CA HIS A 136 18.70 -5.63 -4.95
C HIS A 136 18.07 -5.47 -6.33
N GLY A 137 17.11 -4.59 -6.46
CA GLY A 137 16.49 -4.29 -7.75
C GLY A 137 17.47 -3.59 -8.70
N PRO A 138 17.11 -3.46 -9.98
CA PRO A 138 17.96 -2.76 -10.93
C PRO A 138 18.16 -1.31 -10.49
N ALA A 139 19.41 -0.89 -10.56
CA ALA A 139 19.79 0.44 -10.15
C ALA A 139 19.19 1.50 -11.09
#